data_abfc1dcc34d73361634102d26322f008
#
_entry.id   abfc1dcc34d73361634102d26322f008
#
_cell.length_a   1.000
_cell.length_b   1.000
_cell.length_c   1.000
_cell.angle_alpha   90.00
_cell.angle_beta   90.00
_cell.angle_gamma   90.00
#
_symmetry.space_group_name_H-M   'P 1'
#
loop_
_entity.id
_entity.type
_entity.pdbx_description
1 polymer ?
#
loop_
_entity_poly.entity_id
_entity_poly.type
_entity_poly.pdbx_seq_one_letter_code
_entity_poly.pdbx_strand_id
1 'polypeptide(L)'
;MKNLNWLLLFIILLIPIKSISAKKKAEKSDREIWCDIMYRMAAPVLSNMSKGELKKNMQVEISPTWDGRSKDVTYMECFGRLMSGIAPWLSLPDDDTEEGKMRR
;
A
#
# COMPACT_ATOMS: atom_id res chain seq x y z
N MET A 1 -63.19 10.07 7.29
CA MET A 1 -61.98 9.25 7.32
C MET A 1 -61.21 9.19 5.96
N LYS A 2 -61.56 9.98 4.95
CA LYS A 2 -60.87 9.97 3.62
C LYS A 2 -59.71 10.93 3.49
N ASN A 3 -59.49 11.83 4.46
CA ASN A 3 -58.47 12.91 4.33
C ASN A 3 -57.14 12.61 5.05
N LEU A 4 -57.08 11.55 5.85
CA LEU A 4 -55.87 11.19 6.60
C LEU A 4 -54.81 10.55 5.70
N ASN A 5 -55.23 9.81 4.67
CA ASN A 5 -54.27 9.17 3.74
C ASN A 5 -53.59 10.16 2.81
N TRP A 6 -54.20 11.28 2.48
CA TRP A 6 -53.59 12.30 1.64
C TRP A 6 -52.57 13.16 2.39
N LEU A 7 -52.81 13.37 3.68
CA LEU A 7 -51.84 14.06 4.55
C LEU A 7 -50.57 13.23 4.74
N LEU A 8 -50.67 11.91 4.86
CA LEU A 8 -49.52 11.01 4.91
C LEU A 8 -48.72 10.97 3.60
N LEU A 9 -49.40 11.04 2.46
CA LEU A 9 -48.74 11.11 1.16
C LEU A 9 -47.94 12.43 0.96
N PHE A 10 -48.41 13.55 1.51
CA PHE A 10 -47.76 14.83 1.45
C PHE A 10 -46.50 14.92 2.35
N ILE A 11 -46.50 14.20 3.49
CA ILE A 11 -45.36 14.16 4.42
C ILE A 11 -44.17 13.37 3.81
N ILE A 12 -44.44 12.36 2.99
CA ILE A 12 -43.38 11.54 2.34
C ILE A 12 -42.66 12.36 1.26
N LEU A 13 -43.30 13.39 0.66
CA LEU A 13 -42.71 14.23 -0.38
C LEU A 13 -41.71 15.28 0.15
N LEU A 14 -41.70 15.50 1.48
CA LEU A 14 -40.87 16.50 2.14
C LEU A 14 -39.57 15.94 2.77
N ILE A 15 -39.28 14.64 2.57
CA ILE A 15 -38.01 14.09 3.00
C ILE A 15 -36.93 14.61 2.07
N PRO A 16 -35.98 15.45 2.52
CA PRO A 16 -34.87 15.85 1.67
C PRO A 16 -34.05 14.61 1.34
N ILE A 17 -34.08 14.21 0.08
CA ILE A 17 -33.14 13.20 -0.43
C ILE A 17 -31.76 13.84 -0.30
N LYS A 18 -31.09 13.58 0.83
CA LYS A 18 -29.66 13.88 0.95
C LYS A 18 -28.98 13.07 -0.14
N SER A 19 -28.62 13.75 -1.22
CA SER A 19 -27.75 13.19 -2.25
C SER A 19 -26.52 12.67 -1.54
N ILE A 20 -26.40 11.35 -1.40
CA ILE A 20 -25.15 10.70 -1.00
C ILE A 20 -24.23 10.92 -2.19
N SER A 21 -23.56 12.08 -2.20
CA SER A 21 -22.46 12.34 -3.12
C SER A 21 -21.35 11.36 -2.72
N ALA A 22 -21.34 10.22 -3.38
CA ALA A 22 -20.21 9.30 -3.29
C ALA A 22 -18.99 10.07 -3.79
N LYS A 23 -18.15 10.51 -2.84
CA LYS A 23 -16.91 11.21 -3.13
C LYS A 23 -16.07 10.27 -4.00
N LYS A 24 -16.08 10.48 -5.32
CA LYS A 24 -15.29 9.69 -6.27
C LYS A 24 -13.85 9.76 -5.77
N LYS A 25 -13.33 8.64 -5.30
CA LYS A 25 -11.94 8.55 -4.85
C LYS A 25 -11.07 8.99 -6.02
N ALA A 26 -10.28 10.03 -5.84
CA ALA A 26 -9.37 10.50 -6.88
C ALA A 26 -8.51 9.32 -7.35
N GLU A 27 -8.43 9.14 -8.64
CA GLU A 27 -7.58 8.11 -9.24
C GLU A 27 -6.13 8.46 -8.93
N LYS A 28 -5.36 7.46 -8.46
CA LYS A 28 -3.95 7.65 -8.16
C LYS A 28 -3.18 7.93 -9.44
N SER A 29 -2.22 8.84 -9.38
CA SER A 29 -1.25 9.04 -10.46
C SER A 29 -0.35 7.82 -10.61
N ASP A 30 0.25 7.65 -11.78
CA ASP A 30 1.23 6.57 -12.03
C ASP A 30 2.37 6.59 -11.02
N ARG A 31 2.85 7.78 -10.65
CA ARG A 31 3.89 7.93 -9.64
C ARG A 31 3.47 7.38 -8.28
N GLU A 32 2.27 7.71 -7.83
CA GLU A 32 1.74 7.18 -6.56
C GLU A 32 1.58 5.67 -6.59
N ILE A 33 1.15 5.11 -7.73
CA ILE A 33 1.04 3.65 -7.91
C ILE A 33 2.42 3.00 -7.81
N TRP A 34 3.42 3.54 -8.49
CA TRP A 34 4.79 3.02 -8.45
C TRP A 34 5.43 3.14 -7.07
N CYS A 35 5.22 4.24 -6.37
CA CYS A 35 5.68 4.41 -4.99
C CYS A 35 5.04 3.39 -4.04
N ASP A 36 3.73 3.13 -4.17
CA ASP A 36 3.04 2.11 -3.39
C ASP A 36 3.59 0.70 -3.65
N ILE A 37 3.85 0.36 -4.91
CA ILE A 37 4.43 -0.95 -5.28
C ILE A 37 5.82 -1.09 -4.66
N MET A 38 6.66 -0.10 -4.85
CA MET A 38 8.02 -0.08 -4.31
C MET A 38 8.02 -0.20 -2.78
N TYR A 39 7.19 0.57 -2.09
CA TYR A 39 7.04 0.52 -0.64
C TYR A 39 6.64 -0.87 -0.15
N ARG A 40 5.64 -1.49 -0.80
CA ARG A 40 5.20 -2.85 -0.44
C ARG A 40 6.27 -3.92 -0.63
N MET A 41 7.18 -3.72 -1.58
CA MET A 41 8.32 -4.61 -1.76
C MET A 41 9.44 -4.33 -0.75
N ALA A 42 9.71 -3.06 -0.46
CA ALA A 42 10.83 -2.64 0.38
C ALA A 42 10.55 -2.82 1.88
N ALA A 43 9.37 -2.40 2.35
CA ALA A 43 9.05 -2.35 3.77
C ALA A 43 9.24 -3.68 4.51
N PRO A 44 8.78 -4.84 4.02
CA PRO A 44 9.00 -6.11 4.72
C PRO A 44 10.47 -6.49 4.80
N VAL A 45 11.28 -6.20 3.78
CA VAL A 45 12.71 -6.50 3.79
C VAL A 45 13.44 -5.60 4.78
N LEU A 46 13.27 -4.28 4.65
CA LEU A 46 13.97 -3.30 5.48
C LEU A 46 13.55 -3.38 6.96
N SER A 47 12.25 -3.55 7.23
CA SER A 47 11.74 -3.71 8.59
C SER A 47 12.27 -4.97 9.28
N ASN A 48 12.37 -6.09 8.57
CA ASN A 48 12.94 -7.30 9.13
C ASN A 48 14.46 -7.21 9.30
N MET A 49 15.14 -6.53 8.38
CA MET A 49 16.59 -6.29 8.51
C MET A 49 16.92 -5.40 9.70
N SER A 50 16.17 -4.33 9.91
CA SER A 50 16.39 -3.41 11.05
C SER A 50 16.26 -4.09 12.41
N LYS A 51 15.51 -5.20 12.47
CA LYS A 51 15.30 -6.03 13.66
C LYS A 51 16.24 -7.25 13.72
N GLY A 52 17.04 -7.48 12.70
CA GLY A 52 17.85 -8.71 12.58
C GLY A 52 17.02 -9.99 12.34
N GLU A 53 15.79 -9.85 11.85
CA GLU A 53 14.83 -10.95 11.71
C GLU A 53 14.61 -11.42 10.27
N LEU A 54 15.34 -10.89 9.29
CA LEU A 54 15.09 -11.22 7.90
C LEU A 54 15.17 -12.72 7.61
N LYS A 55 16.20 -13.41 8.12
CA LYS A 55 16.35 -14.85 7.93
C LYS A 55 15.23 -15.68 8.57
N LYS A 56 14.69 -15.22 9.69
CA LYS A 56 13.60 -15.87 10.41
C LYS A 56 12.26 -15.76 9.66
N ASN A 57 12.01 -14.60 9.07
CA ASN A 57 10.71 -14.25 8.50
C ASN A 57 10.64 -14.38 6.97
N MET A 58 11.76 -14.56 6.30
CA MET A 58 11.84 -14.78 4.86
C MET A 58 12.25 -16.23 4.57
N GLN A 59 11.29 -17.03 4.14
CA GLN A 59 11.57 -18.39 3.67
C GLN A 59 12.15 -18.34 2.25
N VAL A 60 13.26 -19.06 2.05
CA VAL A 60 13.89 -19.17 0.74
C VAL A 60 13.37 -20.42 0.04
N GLU A 61 12.62 -20.23 -1.04
CA GLU A 61 12.27 -21.31 -1.95
C GLU A 61 13.48 -21.69 -2.79
N ILE A 62 13.73 -22.99 -2.90
CA ILE A 62 14.84 -23.51 -3.70
C ILE A 62 14.31 -24.41 -4.83
N SER A 63 15.01 -24.37 -5.96
CA SER A 63 14.73 -25.28 -7.04
C SER A 63 14.93 -26.73 -6.61
N PRO A 64 14.14 -27.70 -7.11
CA PRO A 64 14.39 -29.13 -6.91
C PRO A 64 15.79 -29.57 -7.39
N THR A 65 16.40 -28.80 -8.29
CA THR A 65 17.74 -29.04 -8.84
C THR A 65 18.81 -28.18 -8.20
N TRP A 66 18.57 -27.71 -6.97
CA TRP A 66 19.52 -26.87 -6.24
C TRP A 66 20.85 -27.63 -6.02
N ASP A 67 21.95 -26.96 -6.28
CA ASP A 67 23.30 -27.56 -6.24
C ASP A 67 23.93 -27.59 -4.85
N GLY A 68 23.19 -27.30 -3.79
CA GLY A 68 23.67 -27.33 -2.40
C GLY A 68 24.44 -26.11 -1.93
N ARG A 69 24.56 -25.06 -2.75
CA ARG A 69 25.16 -23.76 -2.31
C ARG A 69 24.41 -23.17 -1.12
N SER A 70 25.11 -22.33 -0.34
CA SER A 70 24.50 -21.63 0.79
C SER A 70 23.31 -20.79 0.36
N LYS A 71 22.17 -20.95 1.03
CA LYS A 71 20.97 -20.11 0.84
C LYS A 71 21.15 -18.68 1.36
N ASP A 72 22.18 -18.43 2.16
CA ASP A 72 22.44 -17.12 2.76
C ASP A 72 22.72 -16.03 1.71
N VAL A 73 23.24 -16.42 0.55
CA VAL A 73 23.39 -15.54 -0.61
C VAL A 73 22.09 -14.85 -0.99
N THR A 74 20.95 -15.56 -0.86
CA THR A 74 19.62 -15.02 -1.22
C THR A 74 19.26 -13.80 -0.37
N TYR A 75 19.58 -13.78 0.92
CA TYR A 75 19.29 -12.64 1.79
C TYR A 75 20.13 -11.41 1.43
N MET A 76 21.41 -11.63 1.15
CA MET A 76 22.31 -10.57 0.70
C MET A 76 21.88 -10.03 -0.67
N GLU A 77 21.51 -10.92 -1.58
CA GLU A 77 21.07 -10.55 -2.92
C GLU A 77 19.74 -9.78 -2.90
N CYS A 78 18.78 -10.24 -2.07
CA CYS A 78 17.51 -9.56 -1.86
C CYS A 78 17.72 -8.10 -1.40
N PHE A 79 18.54 -7.90 -0.38
CA PHE A 79 18.86 -6.57 0.12
C PHE A 79 19.62 -5.73 -0.90
N GLY A 80 20.67 -6.29 -1.51
CA GLY A 80 21.52 -5.56 -2.46
C GLY A 80 20.74 -5.11 -3.70
N ARG A 81 19.91 -5.96 -4.27
CA ARG A 81 19.06 -5.62 -5.42
C ARG A 81 18.01 -4.58 -5.04
N LEU A 82 17.38 -4.72 -3.86
CA LEU A 82 16.42 -3.76 -3.37
C LEU A 82 17.08 -2.39 -3.21
N MET A 83 18.22 -2.31 -2.52
CA MET A 83 18.93 -1.04 -2.32
C MET A 83 19.39 -0.41 -3.63
N SER A 84 19.89 -1.19 -4.58
CA SER A 84 20.24 -0.68 -5.91
C SER A 84 19.06 -0.02 -6.62
N GLY A 85 17.84 -0.54 -6.42
CA GLY A 85 16.64 0.01 -7.02
C GLY A 85 16.09 1.24 -6.31
N ILE A 86 16.11 1.27 -4.97
CA ILE A 86 15.43 2.31 -4.18
C ILE A 86 16.36 3.44 -3.72
N ALA A 87 17.68 3.27 -3.74
CA ALA A 87 18.62 4.28 -3.24
C ALA A 87 18.45 5.67 -3.88
N PRO A 88 18.23 5.80 -5.19
CA PRO A 88 17.99 7.12 -5.79
C PRO A 88 16.75 7.80 -5.23
N TRP A 89 15.69 7.03 -4.96
CA TRP A 89 14.46 7.55 -4.38
C TRP A 89 14.63 7.94 -2.90
N LEU A 90 15.34 7.12 -2.12
CA LEU A 90 15.67 7.44 -0.73
C LEU A 90 16.58 8.69 -0.60
N SER A 91 17.35 9.01 -1.63
CA SER A 91 18.25 10.17 -1.66
C SER A 91 17.54 11.49 -2.00
N LEU A 92 16.24 11.46 -2.32
CA LEU A 92 15.48 12.67 -2.56
C LEU A 92 15.39 13.51 -1.28
N PRO A 93 15.35 14.87 -1.40
CA PRO A 93 15.16 15.74 -0.24
C PRO A 93 13.91 15.38 0.56
N ASP A 94 13.98 15.57 1.86
CA ASP A 94 12.82 15.44 2.74
C ASP A 94 11.78 16.50 2.39
N ASP A 95 10.52 16.06 2.34
CA ASP A 95 9.37 16.92 2.13
C ASP A 95 8.15 16.40 2.91
N ASP A 96 7.09 17.20 2.97
CA ASP A 96 5.86 16.85 3.72
C ASP A 96 4.79 16.18 2.83
N THR A 97 5.15 15.79 1.61
CA THR A 97 4.26 15.01 0.76
C THR A 97 4.04 13.60 1.33
N GLU A 98 3.00 12.90 0.86
CA GLU A 98 2.79 11.50 1.23
C GLU A 98 3.98 10.62 0.80
N GLU A 99 4.58 10.92 -0.35
CA GLU A 99 5.78 10.25 -0.81
C GLU A 99 6.99 10.53 0.10
N GLY A 100 7.18 11.78 0.55
CA GLY A 100 8.22 12.14 1.52
C GLY A 100 8.06 11.44 2.87
N LYS A 101 6.81 11.27 3.32
CA LYS A 101 6.52 10.51 4.55
C LYS A 101 6.84 9.02 4.41
N MET A 102 6.66 8.43 3.23
CA MET A 102 7.04 7.04 2.97
C MET A 102 8.56 6.82 3.04
N ARG A 103 9.36 7.85 2.75
CA ARG A 103 10.84 7.76 2.77
C ARG A 103 11.43 7.78 4.18
N ARG A 104 10.72 8.37 5.12
CA ARG A 104 11.09 8.44 6.55
C ARG A 104 10.68 7.21 7.32
#